data_0cf87c60d9b1b47e69dbf084b5dcb0f5
#
_entry.id   0cf87c60d9b1b47e69dbf084b5dcb0f5
#
_cell.length_a   1.000
_cell.length_b   1.000
_cell.length_c   1.000
_cell.angle_alpha   90.00
_cell.angle_beta   90.00
_cell.angle_gamma   90.00
#
_symmetry.space_group_name_H-M   'P 1'
#
loop_
_entity.id
_entity.type
_entity.pdbx_description
1 polymer ?
#
loop_
_entity_poly.entity_id
_entity_poly.type
_entity_poly.pdbx_seq_one_letter_code
_entity_poly.pdbx_strand_id
1 'polypeptide(L)'
;MDNSISTKSFKSKRINKAIEVSAQMFLHQSIDEVKMTDIADECGVGVATLYRYFGTKTGIAIAAMTHLWDKLRDMFGDIFESEVFLKQSGLKQLHDLMRMFVVLYEAHPSFMRLLAEFDLIMLKERVPKEMLREYEKSVINFYPVFEKAYLAGLEDGTVREVENIKLFYLSHAHSLMEVSKKLIQGEILPSDDFSFAVAELETLINSAVCFLKKPETL
;
A
#
# COMPACT_ATOMS: atom_id res chain seq x y z
N MET A 1 -8.44 28.97 31.00
CA MET A 1 -8.14 28.64 29.57
C MET A 1 -7.59 27.21 29.35
N ASP A 2 -7.43 26.39 30.39
CA ASP A 2 -6.72 25.10 30.32
C ASP A 2 -7.59 23.88 29.97
N ASN A 3 -8.91 23.99 30.13
CA ASN A 3 -9.82 22.83 29.97
C ASN A 3 -10.12 22.48 28.50
N SER A 4 -9.96 23.41 27.56
CA SER A 4 -10.26 23.17 26.13
C SER A 4 -9.13 22.40 25.39
N ILE A 5 -7.89 22.61 25.78
CA ILE A 5 -6.70 21.96 25.21
C ILE A 5 -6.64 20.50 25.68
N SER A 6 -6.93 20.25 26.95
CA SER A 6 -7.01 18.89 27.51
C SER A 6 -8.10 18.06 26.85
N THR A 7 -9.29 18.63 26.66
CA THR A 7 -10.44 17.91 26.04
C THR A 7 -10.19 17.59 24.56
N LYS A 8 -9.54 18.48 23.78
CA LYS A 8 -9.15 18.22 22.38
C LYS A 8 -8.09 17.11 22.31
N SER A 9 -7.11 17.09 23.21
CA SER A 9 -6.06 16.07 23.27
C SER A 9 -6.63 14.68 23.61
N PHE A 10 -7.54 14.60 24.59
CA PHE A 10 -8.21 13.34 24.93
C PHE A 10 -9.12 12.82 23.80
N LYS A 11 -9.80 13.71 23.09
CA LYS A 11 -10.63 13.38 21.94
C LYS A 11 -9.80 12.79 20.81
N SER A 12 -8.68 13.42 20.46
CA SER A 12 -7.74 12.95 19.44
C SER A 12 -7.19 11.57 19.78
N LYS A 13 -6.76 11.33 21.03
CA LYS A 13 -6.24 10.03 21.49
C LYS A 13 -7.26 8.90 21.32
N ARG A 14 -8.55 9.15 21.63
CA ARG A 14 -9.61 8.15 21.47
C ARG A 14 -9.89 7.81 20.01
N ILE A 15 -9.87 8.82 19.12
CA ILE A 15 -10.05 8.61 17.68
C ILE A 15 -8.88 7.79 17.14
N ASN A 16 -7.64 8.16 17.46
CA ASN A 16 -6.46 7.44 17.00
C ASN A 16 -6.45 5.98 17.51
N LYS A 17 -6.80 5.76 18.78
CA LYS A 17 -6.96 4.39 19.31
C LYS A 17 -8.00 3.60 18.53
N ALA A 18 -9.14 4.19 18.20
CA ALA A 18 -10.18 3.52 17.43
C ALA A 18 -9.70 3.16 16.01
N ILE A 19 -8.94 4.04 15.35
CA ILE A 19 -8.33 3.77 14.05
C ILE A 19 -7.33 2.61 14.15
N GLU A 20 -6.41 2.65 15.12
CA GLU A 20 -5.41 1.59 15.34
C GLU A 20 -6.03 0.24 15.62
N VAL A 21 -7.03 0.19 16.52
CA VAL A 21 -7.74 -1.06 16.86
C VAL A 21 -8.49 -1.59 15.64
N SER A 22 -9.20 -0.73 14.91
CA SER A 22 -9.92 -1.13 13.69
C SER A 22 -8.94 -1.66 12.63
N ALA A 23 -7.80 -1.02 12.44
CA ALA A 23 -6.78 -1.46 11.51
C ALA A 23 -6.26 -2.87 11.88
N GLN A 24 -5.99 -3.12 13.16
CA GLN A 24 -5.58 -4.45 13.63
C GLN A 24 -6.67 -5.49 13.44
N MET A 25 -7.92 -5.18 13.78
CA MET A 25 -9.03 -6.11 13.60
C MET A 25 -9.20 -6.47 12.10
N PHE A 26 -9.17 -5.50 11.20
CA PHE A 26 -9.30 -5.72 9.75
C PHE A 26 -8.12 -6.48 9.13
N LEU A 27 -6.92 -6.39 9.70
CA LEU A 27 -5.78 -7.22 9.29
C LEU A 27 -5.96 -8.70 9.64
N HIS A 28 -6.76 -9.03 10.66
CA HIS A 28 -6.98 -10.40 11.12
C HIS A 28 -8.31 -10.99 10.67
N GLN A 29 -9.32 -10.14 10.43
CA GLN A 29 -10.67 -10.54 10.05
C GLN A 29 -11.11 -9.72 8.83
N SER A 30 -12.16 -10.17 8.11
CA SER A 30 -12.70 -9.36 7.01
C SER A 30 -13.39 -8.10 7.53
N ILE A 31 -13.41 -7.04 6.70
CA ILE A 31 -14.15 -5.82 7.04
C ILE A 31 -15.63 -6.14 7.30
N ASP A 32 -16.20 -7.07 6.53
CA ASP A 32 -17.62 -7.44 6.66
C ASP A 32 -17.92 -8.15 8.00
N GLU A 33 -17.02 -8.97 8.51
CA GLU A 33 -17.19 -9.72 9.77
C GLU A 33 -17.06 -8.84 11.01
N VAL A 34 -16.16 -7.86 11.01
CA VAL A 34 -15.95 -6.96 12.15
C VAL A 34 -17.16 -6.05 12.34
N LYS A 35 -17.72 -6.02 13.55
CA LYS A 35 -18.84 -5.13 13.91
C LYS A 35 -18.34 -3.85 14.58
N MET A 36 -19.09 -2.77 14.43
CA MET A 36 -18.81 -1.50 15.13
C MET A 36 -18.88 -1.64 16.64
N THR A 37 -19.68 -2.58 17.16
CA THR A 37 -19.72 -2.93 18.59
C THR A 37 -18.42 -3.53 19.08
N ASP A 38 -17.82 -4.44 18.31
CA ASP A 38 -16.58 -5.12 18.68
C ASP A 38 -15.42 -4.11 18.75
N ILE A 39 -15.35 -3.19 17.77
CA ILE A 39 -14.40 -2.08 17.80
C ILE A 39 -14.62 -1.17 19.02
N ALA A 40 -15.87 -0.86 19.34
CA ALA A 40 -16.22 0.01 20.45
C ALA A 40 -15.80 -0.61 21.80
N ASP A 41 -16.06 -1.89 21.97
CA ASP A 41 -15.72 -2.65 23.18
C ASP A 41 -14.20 -2.73 23.36
N GLU A 42 -13.45 -3.05 22.31
CA GLU A 42 -11.98 -3.12 22.34
C GLU A 42 -11.34 -1.75 22.61
N CYS A 43 -11.96 -0.67 22.10
CA CYS A 43 -11.49 0.70 22.36
C CYS A 43 -11.88 1.22 23.75
N GLY A 44 -12.87 0.63 24.40
CA GLY A 44 -13.46 1.14 25.62
C GLY A 44 -14.27 2.43 25.41
N VAL A 45 -14.98 2.53 24.28
CA VAL A 45 -15.85 3.67 23.93
C VAL A 45 -17.25 3.20 23.57
N GLY A 46 -18.26 4.07 23.72
CA GLY A 46 -19.60 3.73 23.25
C GLY A 46 -19.68 3.70 21.72
N VAL A 47 -20.42 2.75 21.17
CA VAL A 47 -20.62 2.59 19.71
C VAL A 47 -21.15 3.86 19.05
N ALA A 48 -22.04 4.61 19.72
CA ALA A 48 -22.53 5.90 19.26
C ALA A 48 -21.40 6.95 19.06
N THR A 49 -20.31 6.80 19.80
CA THR A 49 -19.13 7.66 19.66
C THR A 49 -18.39 7.36 18.36
N LEU A 50 -18.25 6.09 17.99
CA LEU A 50 -17.65 5.69 16.71
C LEU A 50 -18.49 6.21 15.53
N TYR A 51 -19.80 6.00 15.55
CA TYR A 51 -20.68 6.52 14.50
C TYR A 51 -20.62 8.05 14.36
N ARG A 52 -20.49 8.77 15.48
CA ARG A 52 -20.34 10.22 15.46
C ARG A 52 -19.04 10.68 14.79
N TYR A 53 -17.94 9.90 14.88
CA TYR A 53 -16.65 10.25 14.30
C TYR A 53 -16.49 9.78 12.85
N PHE A 54 -16.93 8.56 12.58
CA PHE A 54 -16.65 7.90 11.29
C PHE A 54 -17.89 7.79 10.40
N GLY A 55 -19.08 8.08 10.93
CA GLY A 55 -20.35 8.01 10.22
C GLY A 55 -20.83 6.57 9.97
N THR A 56 -19.99 5.76 9.36
CA THR A 56 -20.29 4.37 8.95
C THR A 56 -19.12 3.43 9.24
N LYS A 57 -19.35 2.12 9.08
CA LYS A 57 -18.27 1.12 9.09
C LYS A 57 -17.26 1.37 7.94
N THR A 58 -17.76 1.79 6.79
CA THR A 58 -16.92 2.20 5.64
C THR A 58 -16.04 3.39 5.99
N GLY A 59 -16.57 4.37 6.73
CA GLY A 59 -15.78 5.52 7.17
C GLY A 59 -14.61 5.14 8.09
N ILE A 60 -14.84 4.21 9.04
CA ILE A 60 -13.71 3.75 9.88
C ILE A 60 -12.75 2.84 9.10
N ALA A 61 -13.24 2.07 8.11
CA ALA A 61 -12.38 1.28 7.23
C ALA A 61 -11.45 2.18 6.39
N ILE A 62 -11.96 3.30 5.85
CA ILE A 62 -11.15 4.31 5.15
C ILE A 62 -10.06 4.87 6.09
N ALA A 63 -10.42 5.24 7.33
CA ALA A 63 -9.45 5.76 8.29
C ALA A 63 -8.40 4.71 8.69
N ALA A 64 -8.79 3.45 8.85
CA ALA A 64 -7.89 2.35 9.15
C ALA A 64 -6.90 2.09 7.98
N MET A 65 -7.39 2.07 6.75
CA MET A 65 -6.54 1.91 5.56
C MET A 65 -5.58 3.10 5.37
N THR A 66 -6.04 4.33 5.62
CA THR A 66 -5.19 5.53 5.64
C THR A 66 -4.01 5.34 6.61
N HIS A 67 -4.31 4.92 7.84
CA HIS A 67 -3.30 4.68 8.87
C HIS A 67 -2.29 3.57 8.48
N LEU A 68 -2.75 2.49 7.85
CA LEU A 68 -1.87 1.42 7.40
C LEU A 68 -0.95 1.87 6.26
N TRP A 69 -1.46 2.66 5.31
CA TRP A 69 -0.64 3.25 4.26
C TRP A 69 0.41 4.22 4.82
N ASP A 70 0.04 5.05 5.81
CA ASP A 70 0.99 5.96 6.46
C ASP A 70 2.17 5.19 7.07
N LYS A 71 1.90 4.07 7.77
CA LYS A 71 2.96 3.21 8.33
C LYS A 71 3.85 2.59 7.26
N LEU A 72 3.26 2.11 6.17
CA LEU A 72 4.04 1.53 5.06
C LEU A 72 4.88 2.60 4.36
N ARG A 73 4.33 3.81 4.18
CA ARG A 73 5.05 4.94 3.58
C ARG A 73 6.29 5.31 4.38
N ASP A 74 6.15 5.40 5.71
CA ASP A 74 7.28 5.71 6.60
C ASP A 74 8.35 4.63 6.47
N MET A 75 7.98 3.34 6.54
CA MET A 75 8.89 2.22 6.39
C MET A 75 9.62 2.22 5.03
N PHE A 76 8.93 2.42 3.92
CA PHE A 76 9.54 2.47 2.59
C PHE A 76 10.34 3.76 2.37
N GLY A 77 9.90 4.88 2.95
CA GLY A 77 10.64 6.14 2.93
C GLY A 77 12.03 5.99 3.51
N ASP A 78 12.16 5.40 4.69
CA ASP A 78 13.44 5.13 5.34
C ASP A 78 14.39 4.30 4.45
N ILE A 79 13.84 3.32 3.69
CA ILE A 79 14.63 2.49 2.78
C ILE A 79 15.10 3.29 1.57
N PHE A 80 14.19 4.00 0.89
CA PHE A 80 14.48 4.67 -0.38
C PHE A 80 15.17 6.03 -0.24
N GLU A 81 15.23 6.58 0.98
CA GLU A 81 16.02 7.75 1.31
C GLU A 81 17.39 7.39 1.90
N SER A 82 17.67 6.10 2.14
CA SER A 82 18.94 5.65 2.74
C SER A 82 20.11 5.89 1.79
N GLU A 83 21.29 6.18 2.37
CA GLU A 83 22.53 6.29 1.59
C GLU A 83 22.86 5.00 0.82
N VAL A 84 22.50 3.85 1.36
CA VAL A 84 22.75 2.54 0.72
C VAL A 84 21.97 2.45 -0.58
N PHE A 85 20.68 2.84 -0.58
CA PHE A 85 19.86 2.85 -1.78
C PHE A 85 20.34 3.90 -2.78
N LEU A 86 20.62 5.13 -2.33
CA LEU A 86 20.99 6.25 -3.19
C LEU A 86 22.37 6.09 -3.84
N LYS A 87 23.28 5.28 -3.28
CA LYS A 87 24.58 4.95 -3.85
C LYS A 87 24.57 3.82 -4.87
N GLN A 88 23.44 3.12 -5.04
CA GLN A 88 23.31 2.09 -6.08
C GLN A 88 23.22 2.71 -7.47
N SER A 89 23.53 1.90 -8.52
CA SER A 89 23.22 2.29 -9.90
C SER A 89 21.72 2.49 -10.09
N GLY A 90 21.33 3.38 -11.02
CA GLY A 90 19.92 3.65 -11.28
C GLY A 90 19.12 2.40 -11.66
N LEU A 91 19.72 1.48 -12.42
CA LEU A 91 19.07 0.19 -12.75
C LEU A 91 18.80 -0.65 -11.49
N LYS A 92 19.74 -0.68 -10.54
CA LYS A 92 19.55 -1.40 -9.29
C LYS A 92 18.49 -0.75 -8.40
N GLN A 93 18.44 0.58 -8.36
CA GLN A 93 17.39 1.33 -7.67
C GLN A 93 16.01 0.99 -8.25
N LEU A 94 15.88 0.97 -9.59
CA LEU A 94 14.62 0.61 -10.27
C LEU A 94 14.18 -0.82 -9.95
N HIS A 95 15.12 -1.77 -9.94
CA HIS A 95 14.87 -3.14 -9.53
C HIS A 95 14.34 -3.21 -8.09
N ASP A 96 15.00 -2.54 -7.14
CA ASP A 96 14.63 -2.58 -5.73
C ASP A 96 13.28 -1.90 -5.45
N LEU A 97 12.97 -0.83 -6.18
CA LEU A 97 11.65 -0.19 -6.16
C LEU A 97 10.54 -1.15 -6.64
N MET A 98 10.79 -1.93 -7.69
CA MET A 98 9.82 -2.93 -8.14
C MET A 98 9.69 -4.10 -7.17
N ARG A 99 10.79 -4.53 -6.53
CA ARG A 99 10.77 -5.60 -5.52
C ARG A 99 9.95 -5.27 -4.27
N MET A 100 9.60 -4.02 -4.06
CA MET A 100 8.66 -3.62 -3.02
C MET A 100 7.35 -4.42 -3.08
N PHE A 101 6.85 -4.80 -4.27
CA PHE A 101 5.65 -5.62 -4.40
C PHE A 101 5.87 -7.04 -3.84
N VAL A 102 7.08 -7.60 -3.98
CA VAL A 102 7.46 -8.86 -3.34
C VAL A 102 7.49 -8.71 -1.83
N VAL A 103 8.06 -7.61 -1.32
CA VAL A 103 8.08 -7.32 0.13
C VAL A 103 6.66 -7.19 0.68
N LEU A 104 5.75 -6.51 -0.03
CA LEU A 104 4.34 -6.41 0.38
C LEU A 104 3.67 -7.79 0.39
N TYR A 105 3.94 -8.63 -0.61
CA TYR A 105 3.41 -9.98 -0.71
C TYR A 105 3.90 -10.88 0.43
N GLU A 106 5.21 -10.92 0.70
CA GLU A 106 5.81 -11.83 1.68
C GLU A 106 5.66 -11.34 3.12
N ALA A 107 5.93 -10.06 3.39
CA ALA A 107 5.98 -9.50 4.73
C ALA A 107 4.64 -8.90 5.21
N HIS A 108 3.75 -8.54 4.29
CA HIS A 108 2.48 -7.87 4.60
C HIS A 108 1.26 -8.53 3.93
N PRO A 109 1.13 -9.88 3.97
CA PRO A 109 0.03 -10.59 3.29
C PRO A 109 -1.35 -10.16 3.80
N SER A 110 -1.49 -9.93 5.11
CA SER A 110 -2.75 -9.45 5.70
C SER A 110 -3.14 -8.07 5.18
N PHE A 111 -2.17 -7.17 4.96
CA PHE A 111 -2.44 -5.87 4.35
C PHE A 111 -2.89 -6.01 2.89
N MET A 112 -2.23 -6.86 2.10
CA MET A 112 -2.58 -7.09 0.69
C MET A 112 -3.99 -7.69 0.55
N ARG A 113 -4.36 -8.64 1.43
CA ARG A 113 -5.72 -9.18 1.52
C ARG A 113 -6.73 -8.10 1.85
N LEU A 114 -6.45 -7.31 2.89
CA LEU A 114 -7.32 -6.21 3.31
C LEU A 114 -7.47 -5.15 2.22
N LEU A 115 -6.39 -4.82 1.48
CA LEU A 115 -6.43 -3.87 0.36
C LEU A 115 -7.35 -4.37 -0.76
N ALA A 116 -7.28 -5.66 -1.11
CA ALA A 116 -8.14 -6.25 -2.14
C ALA A 116 -9.62 -6.20 -1.71
N GLU A 117 -9.93 -6.52 -0.45
CA GLU A 117 -11.28 -6.44 0.11
C GLU A 117 -11.79 -5.00 0.16
N PHE A 118 -10.96 -4.07 0.62
CA PHE A 118 -11.27 -2.64 0.69
C PHE A 118 -11.65 -2.08 -0.69
N ASP A 119 -10.87 -2.36 -1.73
CA ASP A 119 -11.14 -1.92 -3.09
C ASP A 119 -12.53 -2.39 -3.57
N LEU A 120 -12.86 -3.66 -3.30
CA LEU A 120 -14.17 -4.23 -3.64
C LEU A 120 -15.33 -3.55 -2.88
N ILE A 121 -15.15 -3.26 -1.60
CA ILE A 121 -16.16 -2.56 -0.79
C ILE A 121 -16.37 -1.13 -1.31
N MET A 122 -15.29 -0.39 -1.62
CA MET A 122 -15.40 0.97 -2.15
C MET A 122 -16.17 1.00 -3.47
N LEU A 123 -15.97 0.02 -4.34
CA LEU A 123 -16.71 -0.13 -5.60
C LEU A 123 -18.16 -0.54 -5.36
N LYS A 124 -18.41 -1.55 -4.54
CA LYS A 124 -19.75 -2.10 -4.24
C LYS A 124 -20.66 -1.05 -3.59
N GLU A 125 -20.13 -0.30 -2.63
CA GLU A 125 -20.89 0.73 -1.92
C GLU A 125 -20.91 2.07 -2.68
N ARG A 126 -20.25 2.16 -3.83
CA ARG A 126 -20.14 3.39 -4.64
C ARG A 126 -19.72 4.60 -3.82
N VAL A 127 -18.70 4.41 -2.99
CA VAL A 127 -18.21 5.46 -2.08
C VAL A 127 -17.85 6.72 -2.87
N PRO A 128 -18.36 7.91 -2.48
CA PRO A 128 -18.04 9.15 -3.15
C PRO A 128 -16.53 9.44 -3.13
N LYS A 129 -15.97 9.87 -4.26
CA LYS A 129 -14.53 10.19 -4.38
C LYS A 129 -14.06 11.24 -3.36
N GLU A 130 -14.95 12.12 -2.93
CA GLU A 130 -14.68 13.13 -1.90
C GLU A 130 -14.30 12.51 -0.56
N MET A 131 -14.89 11.38 -0.21
CA MET A 131 -14.56 10.63 1.03
C MET A 131 -13.19 9.95 0.95
N LEU A 132 -12.69 9.68 -0.25
CA LEU A 132 -11.41 9.01 -0.49
C LEU A 132 -10.24 9.98 -0.65
N ARG A 133 -10.45 11.32 -0.62
CA ARG A 133 -9.37 12.30 -0.87
C ARG A 133 -8.22 12.22 0.13
N GLU A 134 -8.51 12.05 1.41
CA GLU A 134 -7.45 11.92 2.44
C GLU A 134 -6.78 10.55 2.35
N TYR A 135 -7.54 9.51 2.07
CA TYR A 135 -7.02 8.18 1.78
C TYR A 135 -6.07 8.19 0.56
N GLU A 136 -6.48 8.82 -0.54
CA GLU A 136 -5.65 8.95 -1.75
C GLU A 136 -4.28 9.59 -1.46
N LYS A 137 -4.23 10.59 -0.57
CA LYS A 137 -2.97 11.23 -0.17
C LYS A 137 -2.05 10.31 0.63
N SER A 138 -2.62 9.34 1.35
CA SER A 138 -1.85 8.36 2.13
C SER A 138 -1.32 7.22 1.29
N VAL A 139 -2.01 6.89 0.19
CA VAL A 139 -1.56 5.85 -0.75
C VAL A 139 -0.19 6.24 -1.32
N ILE A 140 0.76 5.34 -1.21
CA ILE A 140 2.14 5.61 -1.62
C ILE A 140 2.20 5.79 -3.13
N ASN A 141 2.64 6.97 -3.58
CA ASN A 141 2.96 7.22 -4.97
C ASN A 141 4.48 7.07 -5.16
N PHE A 142 4.91 5.93 -5.64
CA PHE A 142 6.33 5.66 -5.88
C PHE A 142 6.85 6.24 -7.19
N TYR A 143 6.01 6.79 -8.04
CA TYR A 143 6.45 7.31 -9.33
C TYR A 143 7.57 8.36 -9.23
N PRO A 144 7.52 9.35 -8.31
CA PRO A 144 8.61 10.33 -8.20
C PRO A 144 9.98 9.71 -7.86
N VAL A 145 9.99 8.70 -6.99
CA VAL A 145 11.23 7.98 -6.63
C VAL A 145 11.69 7.12 -7.79
N PHE A 146 10.76 6.46 -8.50
CA PHE A 146 11.03 5.67 -9.69
C PHE A 146 11.60 6.54 -10.82
N GLU A 147 11.03 7.71 -11.08
CA GLU A 147 11.51 8.65 -12.09
C GLU A 147 12.93 9.16 -11.76
N LYS A 148 13.19 9.47 -10.48
CA LYS A 148 14.54 9.86 -10.03
C LYS A 148 15.56 8.76 -10.24
N ALA A 149 15.22 7.51 -9.92
CA ALA A 149 16.08 6.35 -10.17
C ALA A 149 16.31 6.12 -11.67
N TYR A 150 15.29 6.32 -12.49
CA TYR A 150 15.40 6.26 -13.94
C TYR A 150 16.38 7.30 -14.49
N LEU A 151 16.25 8.56 -14.05
CA LEU A 151 17.18 9.64 -14.46
C LEU A 151 18.62 9.35 -14.02
N ALA A 152 18.81 8.84 -12.80
CA ALA A 152 20.12 8.41 -12.32
C ALA A 152 20.71 7.29 -13.20
N GLY A 153 19.88 6.35 -13.65
CA GLY A 153 20.29 5.27 -14.53
C GLY A 153 20.61 5.70 -15.95
N LEU A 154 19.98 6.76 -16.45
CA LEU A 154 20.39 7.40 -17.71
C LEU A 154 21.76 8.07 -17.58
N GLU A 155 22.01 8.77 -16.46
CA GLU A 155 23.24 9.48 -16.17
C GLU A 155 24.42 8.50 -15.96
N ASP A 156 24.22 7.43 -15.18
CA ASP A 156 25.26 6.41 -14.91
C ASP A 156 25.42 5.40 -16.05
N GLY A 157 24.58 5.50 -17.08
CA GLY A 157 24.63 4.67 -18.28
C GLY A 157 24.14 3.24 -18.12
N THR A 158 23.47 2.89 -17.00
CA THR A 158 22.93 1.54 -16.76
C THR A 158 21.53 1.33 -17.35
N VAL A 159 20.82 2.42 -17.64
CA VAL A 159 19.46 2.41 -18.17
C VAL A 159 19.42 3.01 -19.57
N ARG A 160 18.55 2.47 -20.42
CA ARG A 160 18.27 3.05 -21.74
C ARG A 160 17.11 4.05 -21.69
N GLU A 161 17.08 4.95 -22.64
CA GLU A 161 15.96 5.87 -22.83
C GLU A 161 14.68 5.11 -23.21
N VAL A 162 13.57 5.52 -22.63
CA VAL A 162 12.21 5.00 -22.87
C VAL A 162 11.30 6.15 -23.23
N GLU A 163 10.57 6.04 -24.32
CA GLU A 163 9.67 7.09 -24.85
C GLU A 163 8.69 7.63 -23.81
N ASN A 164 8.11 6.75 -22.99
CA ASN A 164 7.16 7.14 -21.94
C ASN A 164 7.40 6.32 -20.67
N ILE A 165 8.32 6.79 -19.84
CA ILE A 165 8.68 6.13 -18.59
C ILE A 165 7.52 6.08 -17.59
N LYS A 166 6.62 7.07 -17.60
CA LYS A 166 5.44 7.07 -16.74
C LYS A 166 4.46 5.96 -17.12
N LEU A 167 4.22 5.77 -18.41
CA LEU A 167 3.37 4.68 -18.89
C LEU A 167 4.01 3.33 -18.56
N PHE A 168 5.33 3.19 -18.74
CA PHE A 168 6.06 1.99 -18.33
C PHE A 168 5.85 1.69 -16.84
N TYR A 169 6.08 2.69 -15.97
CA TYR A 169 5.87 2.55 -14.54
C TYR A 169 4.44 2.10 -14.20
N LEU A 170 3.44 2.81 -14.70
CA LEU A 170 2.03 2.51 -14.40
C LEU A 170 1.63 1.10 -14.84
N SER A 171 2.07 0.68 -16.03
CA SER A 171 1.77 -0.65 -16.55
C SER A 171 2.33 -1.76 -15.65
N HIS A 172 3.57 -1.61 -15.18
CA HIS A 172 4.21 -2.61 -14.33
C HIS A 172 3.72 -2.55 -12.88
N ALA A 173 3.51 -1.34 -12.32
CA ALA A 173 3.00 -1.18 -10.96
C ALA A 173 1.59 -1.77 -10.81
N HIS A 174 0.69 -1.49 -11.78
CA HIS A 174 -0.65 -2.09 -11.78
C HIS A 174 -0.59 -3.61 -11.96
N SER A 175 0.23 -4.11 -12.87
CA SER A 175 0.37 -5.55 -13.09
C SER A 175 0.89 -6.26 -11.85
N LEU A 176 1.96 -5.76 -11.22
CA LEU A 176 2.54 -6.34 -10.01
C LEU A 176 1.55 -6.30 -8.84
N MET A 177 0.82 -5.19 -8.66
CA MET A 177 -0.19 -5.07 -7.62
C MET A 177 -1.32 -6.10 -7.81
N GLU A 178 -1.88 -6.21 -9.02
CA GLU A 178 -3.00 -7.13 -9.27
C GLU A 178 -2.58 -8.59 -9.23
N VAL A 179 -1.38 -8.93 -9.72
CA VAL A 179 -0.83 -10.29 -9.57
C VAL A 179 -0.62 -10.60 -8.07
N SER A 180 -0.04 -9.68 -7.30
CA SER A 180 0.14 -9.87 -5.85
C SER A 180 -1.19 -10.10 -5.13
N LYS A 181 -2.25 -9.33 -5.45
CA LYS A 181 -3.60 -9.53 -4.91
C LYS A 181 -4.18 -10.89 -5.29
N LYS A 182 -4.03 -11.32 -6.56
CA LYS A 182 -4.48 -12.63 -7.02
C LYS A 182 -3.81 -13.77 -6.25
N LEU A 183 -2.50 -13.69 -6.07
CA LEU A 183 -1.72 -14.69 -5.35
C LEU A 183 -2.10 -14.77 -3.86
N ILE A 184 -2.42 -13.63 -3.22
CA ILE A 184 -2.87 -13.57 -1.82
C ILE A 184 -4.29 -14.14 -1.63
N GLN A 185 -5.17 -14.02 -2.63
CA GLN A 185 -6.52 -14.57 -2.55
C GLN A 185 -6.53 -16.10 -2.45
N GLY A 186 -5.46 -16.75 -2.88
CA GLY A 186 -5.29 -18.18 -2.83
C GLY A 186 -5.89 -18.90 -4.03
N GLU A 187 -5.67 -20.22 -4.04
CA GLU A 187 -6.14 -21.12 -5.08
C GLU A 187 -7.68 -21.22 -5.05
N ILE A 188 -8.31 -20.94 -6.17
CA ILE A 188 -9.78 -21.00 -6.35
C ILE A 188 -10.14 -22.17 -7.25
N LEU A 189 -9.37 -22.36 -8.33
CA LEU A 189 -9.60 -23.44 -9.30
C LEU A 189 -8.71 -24.64 -8.99
N PRO A 190 -9.16 -25.89 -9.28
CA PRO A 190 -8.33 -27.07 -9.09
C PRO A 190 -7.00 -27.07 -9.89
N SER A 191 -6.91 -26.21 -10.90
CA SER A 191 -5.69 -26.03 -11.72
C SER A 191 -4.81 -24.88 -11.24
N ASP A 192 -5.23 -24.13 -10.22
CA ASP A 192 -4.39 -23.06 -9.65
C ASP A 192 -3.20 -23.71 -8.95
N ASP A 193 -2.01 -23.18 -9.20
CA ASP A 193 -0.76 -23.58 -8.53
C ASP A 193 0.04 -22.31 -8.20
N PHE A 194 0.05 -21.92 -6.95
CA PHE A 194 0.76 -20.74 -6.46
C PHE A 194 2.06 -21.08 -5.72
N SER A 195 2.56 -22.30 -5.90
CA SER A 195 3.85 -22.72 -5.34
C SER A 195 5.03 -21.86 -5.82
N PHE A 196 4.87 -21.19 -6.97
CA PHE A 196 5.86 -20.29 -7.57
C PHE A 196 5.53 -18.81 -7.43
N ALA A 197 4.63 -18.43 -6.53
CA ALA A 197 4.11 -17.04 -6.42
C ALA A 197 5.21 -15.97 -6.38
N VAL A 198 6.23 -16.13 -5.53
CA VAL A 198 7.36 -15.19 -5.46
C VAL A 198 8.16 -15.20 -6.76
N ALA A 199 8.38 -16.36 -7.38
CA ALA A 199 9.10 -16.49 -8.64
C ALA A 199 8.33 -15.84 -9.80
N GLU A 200 7.01 -15.88 -9.79
CA GLU A 200 6.18 -15.15 -10.77
C GLU A 200 6.38 -13.63 -10.67
N LEU A 201 6.31 -13.09 -9.46
CA LEU A 201 6.55 -11.66 -9.23
C LEU A 201 7.98 -11.26 -9.64
N GLU A 202 8.99 -12.04 -9.23
CA GLU A 202 10.39 -11.80 -9.61
C GLU A 202 10.58 -11.89 -11.13
N THR A 203 9.89 -12.80 -11.82
CA THR A 203 9.96 -12.93 -13.28
C THR A 203 9.41 -11.68 -13.98
N LEU A 204 8.28 -11.13 -13.50
CA LEU A 204 7.73 -9.87 -14.01
C LEU A 204 8.69 -8.70 -13.79
N ILE A 205 9.27 -8.61 -12.58
CA ILE A 205 10.24 -7.56 -12.23
C ILE A 205 11.49 -7.68 -13.11
N ASN A 206 12.07 -8.88 -13.21
CA ASN A 206 13.27 -9.10 -14.01
C ASN A 206 13.04 -8.82 -15.50
N SER A 207 11.87 -9.12 -16.03
CA SER A 207 11.49 -8.79 -17.42
C SER A 207 11.44 -7.27 -17.63
N ALA A 208 10.84 -6.53 -16.70
CA ALA A 208 10.78 -5.08 -16.73
C ALA A 208 12.18 -4.45 -16.63
N VAL A 209 13.01 -4.93 -15.69
CA VAL A 209 14.39 -4.45 -15.49
C VAL A 209 15.26 -4.77 -16.70
N CYS A 210 15.13 -5.96 -17.27
CA CYS A 210 15.82 -6.36 -18.51
C CYS A 210 15.47 -5.42 -19.67
N PHE A 211 14.18 -5.05 -19.79
CA PHE A 211 13.76 -4.05 -20.78
C PHE A 211 14.41 -2.69 -20.56
N LEU A 212 14.57 -2.24 -19.31
CA LEU A 212 15.20 -0.95 -18.99
C LEU A 212 16.71 -0.96 -19.11
N LYS A 213 17.35 -2.13 -18.96
CA LYS A 213 18.81 -2.24 -19.01
C LYS A 213 19.36 -1.74 -20.35
N LYS A 214 20.37 -0.89 -20.30
CA LYS A 214 21.09 -0.45 -21.50
C LYS A 214 21.82 -1.65 -22.12
N PRO A 215 21.64 -1.92 -23.41
CA PRO A 215 22.42 -2.97 -24.09
C PRO A 215 23.92 -2.69 -23.99
N GLU A 216 24.70 -3.73 -23.75
CA GLU A 216 26.16 -3.63 -23.83
C GLU A 216 26.53 -3.34 -25.29
N THR A 217 27.31 -2.27 -25.54
CA THR A 217 27.86 -2.01 -26.86
C THR A 217 28.87 -3.11 -27.16
N LEU A 218 28.61 -3.89 -28.20
CA LEU A 218 29.54 -4.91 -28.72
C LEU A 218 30.82 -4.26 -29.23
#